data_3c5bf5c1a9c15add090123d988a5c208
#
_entry.id   3c5bf5c1a9c15add090123d988a5c208
#
_cell.length_a   1.000
_cell.length_b   1.000
_cell.length_c   1.000
_cell.angle_alpha   90.00
_cell.angle_beta   90.00
_cell.angle_gamma   90.00
#
_symmetry.space_group_name_H-M   'P 1'
#
loop_
_entity.id
_entity.type
_entity.pdbx_description
1 polymer ?
#
loop_
_entity_poly.entity_id
_entity_poly.type
_entity_poly.pdbx_seq_one_letter_code
_entity_poly.pdbx_strand_id
1 'polypeptide(L)'
;MAPTRTLAKAAVWFAKKWKGYNKVCIIENEEQREKALKSLPIEEVWGIGWRGKSKCDYYGIKNAFDFTYKSESWVRKLFTITGVRTWRELKGQSSIESVLTGDKQTICTSRSFDGMEQDKGKLEMYISNYAAHCAQKVRAQKSVCSMVTVFLQTNHFREDLPQHDVGITVTLLTPASSTNEIVKAALRAFRACYKVGFQYKRAGVIVSGIIKSASIQQNLFDELTPEQRQKFNKLSEVMDTINRRMGNDTMILGVQQFPKDEKTGEQLNFRDLIKHDHRSKCYTTDINELKEVK
;
A
#
# COMPACT_ATOMS: atom_id res chain seq x y z
N MET A 1 -4.44 24.87 1.51
CA MET A 1 -4.33 24.79 0.03
C MET A 1 -3.07 25.49 -0.42
N ALA A 2 -2.51 25.17 -1.58
CA ALA A 2 -1.32 25.85 -2.11
C ALA A 2 -1.17 25.55 -3.63
N PRO A 3 -0.39 26.33 -4.41
CA PRO A 3 -0.28 26.17 -5.85
C PRO A 3 0.44 24.87 -6.29
N THR A 4 1.29 24.28 -5.44
CA THR A 4 2.00 23.03 -5.74
C THR A 4 1.74 21.96 -4.67
N ARG A 5 2.00 20.70 -5.00
CA ARG A 5 1.79 19.56 -4.08
C ARG A 5 2.67 19.64 -2.85
N THR A 6 3.94 20.02 -3.02
CA THR A 6 4.88 20.13 -1.89
C THR A 6 4.49 21.28 -0.97
N LEU A 7 4.09 22.43 -1.51
CA LEU A 7 3.58 23.55 -0.72
C LEU A 7 2.25 23.20 -0.03
N ALA A 8 1.37 22.44 -0.69
CA ALA A 8 0.13 21.96 -0.07
C ALA A 8 0.42 21.02 1.14
N LYS A 9 1.45 20.18 1.05
CA LYS A 9 1.91 19.37 2.19
C LYS A 9 2.46 20.22 3.32
N ALA A 10 3.21 21.28 3.00
CA ALA A 10 3.66 22.27 3.98
C ALA A 10 2.46 22.96 4.66
N ALA A 11 1.47 23.42 3.90
CA ALA A 11 0.26 24.02 4.45
C ALA A 11 -0.48 23.07 5.40
N VAL A 12 -0.59 21.77 5.06
CA VAL A 12 -1.17 20.75 5.95
C VAL A 12 -0.37 20.59 7.24
N TRP A 13 0.97 20.65 7.17
CA TRP A 13 1.82 20.57 8.36
C TRP A 13 1.56 21.75 9.31
N PHE A 14 1.48 22.99 8.80
CA PHE A 14 1.12 24.16 9.58
C PHE A 14 -0.28 24.05 10.20
N ALA A 15 -1.27 23.66 9.39
CA ALA A 15 -2.66 23.48 9.85
C ALA A 15 -2.81 22.48 10.99
N LYS A 16 -1.92 21.46 11.06
CA LYS A 16 -1.91 20.46 12.13
C LYS A 16 -1.18 20.93 13.40
N LYS A 17 -0.06 21.64 13.22
CA LYS A 17 0.81 21.99 14.37
C LYS A 17 0.38 23.26 15.11
N TRP A 18 -0.22 24.23 14.43
CA TRP A 18 -0.62 25.50 15.05
C TRP A 18 -2.12 25.64 15.19
N LYS A 19 -2.58 25.75 16.43
CA LYS A 19 -4.01 25.92 16.75
C LYS A 19 -4.63 27.14 16.07
N GLY A 20 -3.88 28.24 15.86
CA GLY A 20 -4.34 29.45 15.22
C GLY A 20 -4.81 29.30 13.77
N TYR A 21 -4.39 28.24 13.08
CA TYR A 21 -4.88 27.93 11.74
C TYR A 21 -6.23 27.21 11.70
N ASN A 22 -6.78 26.83 12.84
CA ASN A 22 -8.05 26.11 12.93
C ASN A 22 -8.16 24.94 11.91
N LYS A 23 -7.08 24.16 11.77
CA LYS A 23 -6.91 23.03 10.85
C LYS A 23 -6.94 23.40 9.34
N VAL A 24 -6.94 24.69 9.00
CA VAL A 24 -6.90 25.17 7.60
C VAL A 24 -5.72 26.12 7.44
N CYS A 25 -4.87 25.88 6.45
CA CYS A 25 -3.79 26.78 6.06
C CYS A 25 -3.78 26.93 4.54
N ILE A 26 -3.67 28.16 4.08
CA ILE A 26 -3.65 28.51 2.66
C ILE A 26 -2.37 29.28 2.39
N ILE A 27 -1.65 28.92 1.32
CA ILE A 27 -0.44 29.60 0.84
C ILE A 27 -0.72 29.97 -0.62
N GLU A 28 -1.03 31.24 -0.87
CA GLU A 28 -1.44 31.71 -2.20
C GLU A 28 -0.42 32.64 -2.84
N ASN A 29 0.24 33.47 -2.04
CA ASN A 29 1.16 34.50 -2.53
C ASN A 29 2.61 34.22 -2.10
N GLU A 30 3.53 34.98 -2.68
CA GLU A 30 4.97 34.86 -2.49
C GLU A 30 5.37 35.11 -1.03
N GLU A 31 4.80 36.14 -0.39
CA GLU A 31 5.11 36.52 0.98
C GLU A 31 4.71 35.40 1.97
N GLN A 32 3.51 34.84 1.80
CA GLN A 32 3.05 33.70 2.59
C GLN A 32 3.92 32.46 2.36
N ARG A 33 4.35 32.22 1.12
CA ARG A 33 5.25 31.13 0.77
C ARG A 33 6.60 31.28 1.48
N GLU A 34 7.20 32.45 1.39
CA GLU A 34 8.49 32.74 1.99
C GLU A 34 8.44 32.58 3.52
N LYS A 35 7.41 33.15 4.16
CA LYS A 35 7.17 32.99 5.60
C LYS A 35 7.00 31.53 5.99
N ALA A 36 6.21 30.78 5.23
CA ALA A 36 6.01 29.35 5.46
C ALA A 36 7.34 28.57 5.34
N LEU A 37 8.11 28.81 4.26
CA LEU A 37 9.36 28.08 4.03
C LEU A 37 10.44 28.38 5.09
N LYS A 38 10.52 29.61 5.58
CA LYS A 38 11.42 29.97 6.69
C LYS A 38 11.09 29.25 7.99
N SER A 39 9.81 28.98 8.22
CA SER A 39 9.32 28.32 9.44
C SER A 39 9.20 26.80 9.31
N LEU A 40 9.35 26.23 8.09
CA LEU A 40 9.26 24.80 7.83
C LEU A 40 10.62 24.14 7.99
N PRO A 41 10.84 23.28 9.01
CA PRO A 41 12.07 22.51 9.14
C PRO A 41 12.32 21.64 7.91
N ILE A 42 13.58 21.49 7.53
CA ILE A 42 13.96 20.74 6.30
C ILE A 42 13.50 19.28 6.34
N GLU A 43 13.47 18.67 7.52
CA GLU A 43 13.03 17.29 7.73
C GLU A 43 11.53 17.07 7.49
N GLU A 44 10.73 18.13 7.57
CA GLU A 44 9.28 18.10 7.36
C GLU A 44 8.90 18.37 5.89
N VAL A 45 9.90 18.67 5.07
CA VAL A 45 9.68 18.86 3.63
C VAL A 45 9.39 17.53 2.96
N TRP A 46 8.23 17.44 2.31
CA TRP A 46 7.84 16.25 1.58
C TRP A 46 8.86 15.91 0.47
N GLY A 47 9.40 14.70 0.53
CA GLY A 47 10.47 14.23 -0.37
C GLY A 47 11.88 14.34 0.22
N ILE A 48 12.05 14.96 1.39
CA ILE A 48 13.32 14.98 2.12
C ILE A 48 13.19 14.06 3.33
N GLY A 49 13.55 12.79 3.18
CA GLY A 49 13.58 11.82 4.27
C GLY A 49 14.83 11.98 5.17
N TRP A 50 14.99 11.10 6.17
CA TRP A 50 16.10 11.15 7.13
C TRP A 50 17.50 11.18 6.49
N ARG A 51 17.72 10.45 5.38
CA ARG A 51 18.98 10.52 4.62
C ARG A 51 19.19 11.88 3.96
N GLY A 52 18.10 12.49 3.49
CA GLY A 52 18.14 13.84 2.92
C GLY A 52 18.42 14.89 3.99
N LYS A 53 17.83 14.75 5.19
CA LYS A 53 18.11 15.60 6.35
C LYS A 53 19.60 15.59 6.68
N SER A 54 20.22 14.43 6.83
CA SER A 54 21.66 14.34 7.14
C SER A 54 22.54 15.08 6.14
N LYS A 55 22.17 15.04 4.85
CA LYS A 55 22.88 15.83 3.83
C LYS A 55 22.64 17.33 4.01
N CYS A 56 21.39 17.74 4.27
CA CYS A 56 21.07 19.14 4.51
C CYS A 56 21.81 19.70 5.73
N ASP A 57 21.86 18.96 6.83
CA ASP A 57 22.57 19.32 8.05
C ASP A 57 24.06 19.55 7.80
N TYR A 58 24.70 18.67 7.03
CA TYR A 58 26.11 18.80 6.64
C TYR A 58 26.40 20.11 5.88
N TYR A 59 25.45 20.59 5.07
CA TYR A 59 25.55 21.85 4.32
C TYR A 59 24.91 23.06 5.02
N GLY A 60 24.53 22.94 6.28
CA GLY A 60 23.96 24.02 7.09
C GLY A 60 22.55 24.45 6.69
N ILE A 61 21.79 23.60 5.98
CA ILE A 61 20.42 23.86 5.56
C ILE A 61 19.47 23.41 6.66
N LYS A 62 18.84 24.34 7.35
CA LYS A 62 17.96 24.06 8.51
C LYS A 62 16.47 24.06 8.15
N ASN A 63 16.08 24.83 7.15
CA ASN A 63 14.68 25.01 6.78
C ASN A 63 14.47 24.89 5.25
N ALA A 64 13.22 24.87 4.85
CA ALA A 64 12.85 24.75 3.43
C ALA A 64 13.29 25.97 2.61
N PHE A 65 13.35 27.16 3.21
CA PHE A 65 13.78 28.37 2.53
C PHE A 65 15.26 28.31 2.15
N ASP A 66 16.15 27.91 3.07
CA ASP A 66 17.58 27.73 2.80
C ASP A 66 17.81 26.75 1.66
N PHE A 67 16.98 25.69 1.57
CA PHE A 67 17.05 24.72 0.49
C PHE A 67 16.71 25.34 -0.88
N THR A 68 15.74 26.25 -0.93
CA THR A 68 15.36 26.92 -2.19
C THR A 68 16.43 27.86 -2.74
N TYR A 69 17.34 28.35 -1.91
CA TYR A 69 18.49 29.18 -2.34
C TYR A 69 19.61 28.40 -3.02
N LYS A 70 19.64 27.09 -2.89
CA LYS A 70 20.65 26.28 -3.58
C LYS A 70 20.36 26.24 -5.08
N SER A 71 21.43 26.11 -5.88
CA SER A 71 21.31 25.98 -7.34
C SER A 71 20.67 24.65 -7.73
N GLU A 72 19.94 24.61 -8.85
CA GLU A 72 19.37 23.35 -9.35
C GLU A 72 20.42 22.26 -9.58
N SER A 73 21.60 22.64 -10.10
CA SER A 73 22.72 21.71 -10.32
C SER A 73 23.22 21.09 -9.02
N TRP A 74 23.30 21.87 -7.95
CA TRP A 74 23.66 21.37 -6.63
C TRP A 74 22.60 20.39 -6.09
N VAL A 75 21.31 20.77 -6.19
CA VAL A 75 20.22 19.90 -5.76
C VAL A 75 20.19 18.60 -6.55
N ARG A 76 20.39 18.65 -7.87
CA ARG A 76 20.43 17.49 -8.75
C ARG A 76 21.56 16.52 -8.37
N LYS A 77 22.74 17.05 -8.05
CA LYS A 77 23.88 16.25 -7.65
C LYS A 77 23.66 15.47 -6.36
N LEU A 78 22.99 16.08 -5.37
CA LEU A 78 22.84 15.50 -4.03
C LEU A 78 21.51 14.75 -3.83
N PHE A 79 20.44 15.18 -4.47
CA PHE A 79 19.06 14.68 -4.26
C PHE A 79 18.43 14.08 -5.51
N THR A 80 19.17 14.00 -6.62
CA THR A 80 18.70 13.49 -7.91
C THR A 80 17.53 14.30 -8.50
N ILE A 81 16.86 13.78 -9.52
CA ILE A 81 15.68 14.43 -10.15
C ILE A 81 14.49 14.61 -9.20
N THR A 82 14.35 13.71 -8.25
CA THR A 82 13.25 13.79 -7.25
C THR A 82 13.42 15.02 -6.35
N GLY A 83 14.65 15.28 -5.90
CA GLY A 83 14.96 16.49 -5.14
C GLY A 83 14.79 17.78 -5.95
N VAL A 84 15.12 17.76 -7.24
CA VAL A 84 14.90 18.91 -8.15
C VAL A 84 13.40 19.20 -8.28
N ARG A 85 12.56 18.17 -8.42
CA ARG A 85 11.10 18.36 -8.45
C ARG A 85 10.59 18.98 -7.16
N THR A 86 10.99 18.47 -5.99
CA THR A 86 10.66 19.07 -4.69
C THR A 86 11.14 20.52 -4.59
N TRP A 87 12.37 20.83 -5.01
CA TRP A 87 12.93 22.16 -5.00
C TRP A 87 12.15 23.14 -5.88
N ARG A 88 11.77 22.74 -7.12
CA ARG A 88 10.93 23.55 -8.01
C ARG A 88 9.56 23.79 -7.42
N GLU A 89 8.95 22.79 -6.83
CA GLU A 89 7.63 22.92 -6.19
C GLU A 89 7.64 23.84 -4.98
N LEU A 90 8.70 23.82 -4.17
CA LEU A 90 8.88 24.79 -3.09
C LEU A 90 9.01 26.24 -3.62
N LYS A 91 9.54 26.41 -4.81
CA LYS A 91 9.58 27.71 -5.53
C LYS A 91 8.26 28.10 -6.22
N GLY A 92 7.21 27.32 -6.04
CA GLY A 92 5.90 27.56 -6.66
C GLY A 92 5.76 27.05 -8.10
N GLN A 93 6.76 26.33 -8.62
CA GLN A 93 6.73 25.77 -9.97
C GLN A 93 6.23 24.31 -9.92
N SER A 94 5.04 24.05 -10.43
CA SER A 94 4.51 22.69 -10.51
C SER A 94 5.43 21.79 -11.33
N SER A 95 5.94 20.73 -10.73
CA SER A 95 6.90 19.79 -11.33
C SER A 95 6.58 18.34 -11.09
N ILE A 96 5.57 18.04 -10.26
CA ILE A 96 5.06 16.70 -9.99
C ILE A 96 3.72 16.57 -10.71
N GLU A 97 3.75 16.04 -11.91
CA GLU A 97 2.55 15.82 -12.71
C GLU A 97 1.61 14.80 -12.06
N SER A 98 0.30 14.99 -12.27
CA SER A 98 -0.70 13.95 -12.06
C SER A 98 -0.60 12.95 -13.21
N VAL A 99 0.27 11.96 -13.05
CA VAL A 99 0.26 10.83 -13.98
C VAL A 99 -1.09 10.13 -13.79
N LEU A 100 -1.89 10.07 -14.84
CA LEU A 100 -3.01 9.14 -14.91
C LEU A 100 -2.41 7.76 -14.69
N THR A 101 -2.75 7.14 -13.57
CA THR A 101 -2.23 5.82 -13.20
C THR A 101 -2.75 4.81 -14.24
N GLY A 102 -1.88 4.38 -15.13
CA GLY A 102 -2.13 3.22 -15.99
C GLY A 102 -2.32 1.94 -15.16
N ASP A 103 -2.49 0.82 -15.84
CA ASP A 103 -2.60 -0.49 -15.20
C ASP A 103 -1.39 -0.76 -14.28
N LYS A 104 -1.66 -1.27 -13.10
CA LYS A 104 -0.62 -1.56 -12.11
C LYS A 104 0.26 -2.71 -12.58
N GLN A 105 1.56 -2.49 -12.59
CA GLN A 105 2.57 -3.52 -12.91
C GLN A 105 2.80 -4.50 -11.75
N THR A 106 2.45 -4.08 -10.52
CA THR A 106 2.57 -4.87 -9.31
C THR A 106 1.42 -4.54 -8.37
N ILE A 107 0.81 -5.54 -7.77
CA ILE A 107 -0.26 -5.38 -6.78
C ILE A 107 0.18 -6.04 -5.48
N CYS A 108 0.17 -5.26 -4.40
CA CYS A 108 0.49 -5.74 -3.06
C CYS A 108 -0.72 -5.61 -2.14
N THR A 109 -0.92 -6.64 -1.31
CA THR A 109 -1.81 -6.58 -0.15
C THR A 109 -1.03 -7.07 1.05
N SER A 110 -0.85 -6.22 2.06
CA SER A 110 -0.13 -6.54 3.29
C SER A 110 -0.73 -5.83 4.48
N ARG A 111 -0.54 -6.39 5.68
CA ARG A 111 -0.95 -5.78 6.94
C ARG A 111 0.12 -6.00 8.01
N SER A 112 0.23 -5.03 8.91
CA SER A 112 0.92 -5.21 10.18
C SER A 112 -0.11 -5.69 11.20
N PHE A 113 0.28 -6.68 12.00
CA PHE A 113 -0.59 -7.19 13.06
C PHE A 113 -0.58 -6.22 14.26
N ASP A 114 -1.67 -6.18 15.01
CA ASP A 114 -1.77 -5.31 16.19
C ASP A 114 -0.72 -5.71 17.25
N GLY A 115 -0.65 -7.00 17.59
CA GLY A 115 0.46 -7.63 18.30
C GLY A 115 1.52 -8.18 17.35
N MET A 116 2.03 -9.33 17.70
CA MET A 116 2.87 -10.18 16.83
C MET A 116 2.19 -11.54 16.71
N GLU A 117 2.27 -12.16 15.54
CA GLU A 117 1.63 -13.42 15.25
C GLU A 117 2.67 -14.52 15.01
N GLN A 118 2.47 -15.65 15.64
CA GLN A 118 3.32 -16.85 15.46
C GLN A 118 2.53 -18.10 15.05
N ASP A 119 1.21 -18.05 15.17
CA ASP A 119 0.37 -19.19 14.81
C ASP A 119 0.36 -19.38 13.30
N LYS A 120 0.77 -20.57 12.87
CA LYS A 120 0.88 -20.93 11.45
C LYS A 120 -0.49 -20.90 10.76
N GLY A 121 -1.53 -21.39 11.41
CA GLY A 121 -2.88 -21.46 10.84
C GLY A 121 -3.47 -20.08 10.60
N LYS A 122 -3.30 -19.16 11.58
CA LYS A 122 -3.71 -17.77 11.44
C LYS A 122 -2.94 -17.07 10.32
N LEU A 123 -1.63 -17.29 10.23
CA LEU A 123 -0.82 -16.71 9.16
C LEU A 123 -1.20 -17.27 7.78
N GLU A 124 -1.48 -18.58 7.64
CA GLU A 124 -1.99 -19.18 6.40
C GLU A 124 -3.33 -18.55 5.98
N MET A 125 -4.22 -18.33 6.93
CA MET A 125 -5.48 -17.64 6.71
C MET A 125 -5.28 -16.19 6.21
N TYR A 126 -4.41 -15.40 6.88
CA TYR A 126 -4.11 -14.02 6.45
C TYR A 126 -3.53 -13.99 5.04
N ILE A 127 -2.55 -14.85 4.74
CA ILE A 127 -1.93 -14.93 3.41
C ILE A 127 -2.96 -15.32 2.34
N SER A 128 -3.86 -16.25 2.63
CA SER A 128 -4.94 -16.65 1.71
C SER A 128 -5.86 -15.48 1.38
N ASN A 129 -6.22 -14.69 2.39
CA ASN A 129 -7.04 -13.49 2.21
C ASN A 129 -6.31 -12.41 1.39
N TYR A 130 -5.03 -12.16 1.69
CA TYR A 130 -4.25 -11.18 0.93
C TYR A 130 -4.10 -11.61 -0.53
N ALA A 131 -3.89 -12.90 -0.79
CA ALA A 131 -3.80 -13.46 -2.13
C ALA A 131 -5.12 -13.33 -2.90
N ALA A 132 -6.26 -13.63 -2.25
CA ALA A 132 -7.58 -13.46 -2.84
C ALA A 132 -7.87 -11.99 -3.20
N HIS A 133 -7.53 -11.04 -2.33
CA HIS A 133 -7.65 -9.61 -2.61
C HIS A 133 -6.72 -9.14 -3.74
N CYS A 134 -5.51 -9.71 -3.85
CA CYS A 134 -4.64 -9.45 -4.99
C CYS A 134 -5.25 -9.98 -6.30
N ALA A 135 -5.78 -11.21 -6.29
CA ALA A 135 -6.44 -11.82 -7.44
C ALA A 135 -7.64 -10.98 -7.93
N GLN A 136 -8.49 -10.52 -7.02
CA GLN A 136 -9.61 -9.62 -7.33
C GLN A 136 -9.14 -8.34 -8.03
N LYS A 137 -8.07 -7.71 -7.54
CA LYS A 137 -7.52 -6.48 -8.14
C LYS A 137 -6.91 -6.74 -9.51
N VAL A 138 -6.28 -7.90 -9.73
CA VAL A 138 -5.74 -8.32 -11.05
C VAL A 138 -6.88 -8.47 -12.06
N ARG A 139 -7.98 -9.15 -11.67
CA ARG A 139 -9.16 -9.29 -12.53
C ARG A 139 -9.85 -7.95 -12.79
N ALA A 140 -9.93 -7.06 -11.81
CA ALA A 140 -10.54 -5.74 -11.96
C ALA A 140 -9.89 -4.90 -13.06
N GLN A 141 -8.59 -5.07 -13.30
CA GLN A 141 -7.87 -4.44 -14.42
C GLN A 141 -7.76 -5.33 -15.67
N LYS A 142 -8.54 -6.43 -15.76
CA LYS A 142 -8.56 -7.38 -16.88
C LYS A 142 -7.17 -7.92 -17.24
N SER A 143 -6.41 -8.27 -16.22
CA SER A 143 -5.03 -8.73 -16.32
C SER A 143 -4.84 -10.11 -15.69
N VAL A 144 -3.66 -10.69 -15.92
CA VAL A 144 -3.18 -11.91 -15.27
C VAL A 144 -1.79 -11.66 -14.72
N CYS A 145 -1.37 -12.43 -13.74
CA CYS A 145 -0.02 -12.34 -13.16
C CYS A 145 0.74 -13.66 -13.34
N SER A 146 2.05 -13.58 -13.44
CA SER A 146 2.94 -14.75 -13.58
C SER A 146 3.74 -15.05 -12.32
N MET A 147 3.79 -14.14 -11.35
CA MET A 147 4.59 -14.30 -10.12
C MET A 147 3.78 -13.92 -8.89
N VAL A 148 3.91 -14.74 -7.85
CA VAL A 148 3.29 -14.53 -6.53
C VAL A 148 4.39 -14.57 -5.48
N THR A 149 4.62 -13.48 -4.79
CA THR A 149 5.60 -13.36 -3.70
C THR A 149 4.87 -13.24 -2.38
N VAL A 150 5.26 -14.05 -1.42
CA VAL A 150 4.84 -13.91 -0.02
C VAL A 150 6.02 -13.43 0.80
N PHE A 151 5.78 -12.49 1.68
CA PHE A 151 6.79 -12.03 2.62
C PHE A 151 6.27 -12.03 4.05
N LEU A 152 7.16 -12.33 4.99
CA LEU A 152 6.96 -12.27 6.42
C LEU A 152 8.06 -11.42 7.04
N GLN A 153 7.70 -10.54 7.95
CA GLN A 153 8.63 -9.62 8.61
C GLN A 153 8.40 -9.61 10.12
N THR A 154 9.48 -9.69 10.86
CA THR A 154 9.50 -9.50 12.31
C THR A 154 9.50 -8.01 12.67
N ASN A 155 9.50 -7.68 13.94
CA ASN A 155 9.55 -6.28 14.39
C ASN A 155 10.99 -5.85 14.65
N HIS A 156 11.59 -5.12 13.71
CA HIS A 156 12.95 -4.59 13.82
C HIS A 156 13.21 -3.67 15.04
N PHE A 157 12.16 -3.11 15.65
CA PHE A 157 12.29 -2.28 16.86
C PHE A 157 12.38 -3.10 18.14
N ARG A 158 12.22 -4.43 18.05
CA ARG A 158 12.34 -5.39 19.15
C ARG A 158 13.65 -6.14 19.00
N GLU A 159 14.74 -5.50 19.42
CA GLU A 159 16.08 -6.09 19.39
C GLU A 159 16.24 -7.30 20.34
N ASP A 160 15.34 -7.40 21.32
CA ASP A 160 15.23 -8.51 22.27
C ASP A 160 14.68 -9.80 21.67
N LEU A 161 14.13 -9.76 20.45
CA LEU A 161 13.52 -10.91 19.78
C LEU A 161 14.32 -11.35 18.55
N PRO A 162 14.31 -12.65 18.23
CA PRO A 162 14.97 -13.14 17.02
C PRO A 162 14.31 -12.55 15.77
N GLN A 163 15.15 -12.14 14.81
CA GLN A 163 14.71 -11.48 13.58
C GLN A 163 14.68 -12.46 12.41
N HIS A 164 13.59 -12.40 11.63
CA HIS A 164 13.41 -13.21 10.43
C HIS A 164 12.59 -12.44 9.38
N ASP A 165 13.28 -11.87 8.41
CA ASP A 165 12.66 -11.18 7.28
C ASP A 165 12.93 -11.98 6.02
N VAL A 166 11.86 -12.42 5.39
CA VAL A 166 11.94 -13.31 4.24
C VAL A 166 10.86 -12.98 3.22
N GLY A 167 11.20 -13.13 1.95
CA GLY A 167 10.28 -13.06 0.84
C GLY A 167 10.58 -14.16 -0.16
N ILE A 168 9.58 -14.99 -0.49
CA ILE A 168 9.72 -16.08 -1.47
C ILE A 168 8.72 -15.85 -2.60
N THR A 169 9.22 -15.98 -3.82
CA THR A 169 8.45 -15.85 -5.05
C THR A 169 8.23 -17.21 -5.70
N VAL A 170 6.98 -17.51 -6.02
CA VAL A 170 6.57 -18.65 -6.84
C VAL A 170 6.18 -18.13 -8.21
N THR A 171 6.81 -18.66 -9.26
CA THR A 171 6.45 -18.41 -10.65
C THR A 171 5.38 -19.40 -11.08
N LEU A 172 4.31 -18.90 -11.70
CA LEU A 172 3.26 -19.70 -12.31
C LEU A 172 3.70 -20.14 -13.70
N LEU A 173 3.50 -21.40 -14.03
CA LEU A 173 3.82 -21.93 -15.35
C LEU A 173 3.02 -21.22 -16.46
N THR A 174 1.76 -20.96 -16.20
CA THR A 174 0.90 -20.12 -17.05
C THR A 174 0.39 -18.94 -16.23
N PRO A 175 0.43 -17.70 -16.74
CA PRO A 175 -0.13 -16.54 -16.06
C PRO A 175 -1.60 -16.75 -15.70
N ALA A 176 -2.00 -16.40 -14.49
CA ALA A 176 -3.33 -16.67 -13.96
C ALA A 176 -3.96 -15.43 -13.30
N SER A 177 -5.30 -15.43 -13.22
CA SER A 177 -6.08 -14.44 -12.48
C SER A 177 -7.09 -15.07 -11.52
N SER A 178 -7.25 -16.40 -11.57
CA SER A 178 -8.18 -17.09 -10.69
C SER A 178 -7.72 -17.03 -9.23
N THR A 179 -8.66 -16.84 -8.33
CA THR A 179 -8.38 -16.78 -6.89
C THR A 179 -7.73 -18.07 -6.41
N ASN A 180 -8.19 -19.21 -6.93
CA ASN A 180 -7.69 -20.53 -6.53
C ASN A 180 -6.21 -20.73 -6.84
N GLU A 181 -5.78 -20.38 -8.07
CA GLU A 181 -4.38 -20.54 -8.51
C GLU A 181 -3.45 -19.60 -7.72
N ILE A 182 -3.85 -18.34 -7.54
CA ILE A 182 -3.05 -17.33 -6.82
C ILE A 182 -2.94 -17.69 -5.34
N VAL A 183 -4.03 -18.14 -4.70
CA VAL A 183 -4.01 -18.59 -3.30
C VAL A 183 -3.15 -19.84 -3.14
N LYS A 184 -3.27 -20.84 -4.02
CA LYS A 184 -2.43 -22.06 -4.02
C LYS A 184 -0.94 -21.70 -4.12
N ALA A 185 -0.57 -20.79 -5.02
CA ALA A 185 0.81 -20.31 -5.17
C ALA A 185 1.29 -19.55 -3.92
N ALA A 186 0.45 -18.69 -3.35
CA ALA A 186 0.78 -17.95 -2.13
C ALA A 186 1.00 -18.88 -0.94
N LEU A 187 0.16 -19.89 -0.75
CA LEU A 187 0.34 -20.87 0.31
C LEU A 187 1.61 -21.71 0.12
N ARG A 188 1.96 -22.04 -1.12
CA ARG A 188 3.23 -22.72 -1.43
C ARG A 188 4.43 -21.85 -1.05
N ALA A 189 4.41 -20.56 -1.40
CA ALA A 189 5.43 -19.59 -0.99
C ALA A 189 5.46 -19.41 0.52
N PHE A 190 4.30 -19.30 1.18
CA PHE A 190 4.21 -19.16 2.64
C PHE A 190 4.86 -20.33 3.38
N ARG A 191 4.59 -21.57 2.97
CA ARG A 191 5.18 -22.77 3.59
C ARG A 191 6.69 -22.79 3.50
N ALA A 192 7.27 -22.17 2.48
CA ALA A 192 8.71 -22.03 2.34
C ALA A 192 9.26 -20.81 3.13
N CYS A 193 8.45 -19.79 3.39
CA CYS A 193 8.82 -18.63 4.20
C CYS A 193 8.75 -18.88 5.71
N TYR A 194 7.71 -19.61 6.15
CA TYR A 194 7.39 -19.72 7.56
C TYR A 194 8.44 -20.53 8.32
N LYS A 195 8.87 -20.00 9.46
CA LYS A 195 9.72 -20.71 10.43
C LYS A 195 9.09 -20.62 11.82
N VAL A 196 9.12 -21.74 12.54
CA VAL A 196 8.68 -21.84 13.94
C VAL A 196 9.66 -21.05 14.83
N GLY A 197 9.14 -20.44 15.90
CA GLY A 197 9.95 -19.71 16.89
C GLY A 197 10.11 -18.22 16.60
N PHE A 198 9.61 -17.72 15.47
CA PHE A 198 9.61 -16.31 15.15
C PHE A 198 8.23 -15.66 15.32
N GLN A 199 8.22 -14.42 15.81
CA GLN A 199 7.02 -13.63 15.99
C GLN A 199 6.94 -12.58 14.89
N TYR A 200 6.01 -12.76 13.95
CA TYR A 200 5.88 -11.89 12.80
C TYR A 200 5.03 -10.65 13.11
N LYS A 201 5.53 -9.49 12.75
CA LYS A 201 4.82 -8.21 12.89
C LYS A 201 4.04 -7.85 11.63
N ARG A 202 4.48 -8.32 10.46
CA ARG A 202 3.87 -8.00 9.18
C ARG A 202 3.94 -9.18 8.22
N ALA A 203 2.86 -9.36 7.47
CA ALA A 203 2.80 -10.31 6.38
C ALA A 203 2.15 -9.68 5.14
N GLY A 204 2.46 -10.21 3.97
CA GLY A 204 1.85 -9.73 2.73
C GLY A 204 2.08 -10.62 1.53
N VAL A 205 1.26 -10.35 0.51
CA VAL A 205 1.32 -10.97 -0.80
C VAL A 205 1.52 -9.90 -1.85
N ILE A 206 2.44 -10.14 -2.77
CA ILE A 206 2.72 -9.31 -3.93
C ILE A 206 2.50 -10.16 -5.18
N VAL A 207 1.70 -9.69 -6.11
CA VAL A 207 1.59 -10.27 -7.45
C VAL A 207 2.28 -9.35 -8.46
N SER A 208 3.08 -9.93 -9.35
CA SER A 208 3.89 -9.22 -10.33
C SER A 208 3.94 -9.98 -11.65
N GLY A 209 4.65 -9.44 -12.65
CA GLY A 209 4.59 -9.99 -13.99
C GLY A 209 3.17 -9.88 -14.57
N ILE A 210 2.54 -8.71 -14.35
CA ILE A 210 1.15 -8.47 -14.74
C ILE A 210 1.11 -8.10 -16.22
N ILE A 211 0.32 -8.86 -16.97
CA ILE A 211 0.05 -8.64 -18.40
C ILE A 211 -1.45 -8.65 -18.68
N LYS A 212 -1.89 -8.14 -19.82
CA LYS A 212 -3.30 -8.18 -20.20
C LYS A 212 -3.76 -9.61 -20.45
N SER A 213 -4.98 -9.94 -20.06
CA SER A 213 -5.55 -11.29 -20.16
C SER A 213 -5.64 -11.82 -21.61
N ALA A 214 -5.67 -10.93 -22.61
CA ALA A 214 -5.67 -11.30 -24.02
C ALA A 214 -4.32 -11.84 -24.54
N SER A 215 -3.23 -11.71 -23.76
CA SER A 215 -1.85 -12.04 -24.16
C SER A 215 -1.30 -13.29 -23.45
N ILE A 216 -2.16 -14.25 -23.11
CA ILE A 216 -1.74 -15.44 -22.35
C ILE A 216 -1.22 -16.50 -23.34
N GLN A 217 0.02 -16.93 -23.14
CA GLN A 217 0.57 -18.14 -23.73
C GLN A 217 0.42 -19.28 -22.73
N GLN A 218 -0.28 -20.33 -23.13
CA GLN A 218 -0.41 -21.54 -22.32
C GLN A 218 0.89 -22.35 -22.34
N ASN A 219 1.24 -22.93 -21.21
CA ASN A 219 2.39 -23.82 -21.11
C ASN A 219 1.95 -25.29 -21.31
N LEU A 220 2.70 -26.03 -22.10
CA LEU A 220 2.42 -27.44 -22.39
C LEU A 220 2.53 -28.34 -21.14
N PHE A 221 3.33 -27.93 -20.17
CA PHE A 221 3.56 -28.66 -18.91
C PHE A 221 2.69 -28.16 -17.74
N ASP A 222 1.57 -27.50 -18.05
CA ASP A 222 0.69 -26.97 -17.01
C ASP A 222 -0.07 -28.12 -16.30
N GLU A 223 -0.19 -28.03 -14.97
CA GLU A 223 -0.95 -29.00 -14.17
C GLU A 223 -2.47 -28.93 -14.42
N LEU A 224 -2.96 -27.80 -14.93
CA LEU A 224 -4.38 -27.54 -15.17
C LEU A 224 -4.73 -27.64 -16.65
N THR A 225 -5.80 -28.37 -16.96
CA THR A 225 -6.35 -28.36 -18.33
C THR A 225 -6.99 -27.02 -18.64
N PRO A 226 -7.11 -26.63 -19.93
CA PRO A 226 -7.78 -25.40 -20.34
C PRO A 226 -9.21 -25.28 -19.79
N GLU A 227 -9.95 -26.39 -19.74
CA GLU A 227 -11.34 -26.42 -19.22
C GLU A 227 -11.36 -26.17 -17.71
N GLN A 228 -10.45 -26.77 -16.94
CA GLN A 228 -10.33 -26.54 -15.49
C GLN A 228 -10.01 -25.07 -15.21
N ARG A 229 -9.09 -24.47 -15.97
CA ARG A 229 -8.73 -23.06 -15.84
C ARG A 229 -9.91 -22.15 -16.15
N GLN A 230 -10.66 -22.44 -17.23
CA GLN A 230 -11.86 -21.68 -17.56
C GLN A 230 -12.91 -21.76 -16.45
N LYS A 231 -13.09 -22.95 -15.85
CA LYS A 231 -13.99 -23.16 -14.72
C LYS A 231 -13.56 -22.32 -13.51
N PHE A 232 -12.26 -22.28 -13.16
CA PHE A 232 -11.77 -21.46 -12.03
C PHE A 232 -11.90 -19.97 -12.29
N ASN A 233 -11.69 -19.51 -13.51
CA ASN A 233 -11.89 -18.12 -13.89
C ASN A 233 -13.37 -17.72 -13.75
N LYS A 234 -14.30 -18.51 -14.31
CA LYS A 234 -15.74 -18.28 -14.16
C LYS A 234 -16.18 -18.27 -12.70
N LEU A 235 -15.71 -19.23 -11.90
CA LEU A 235 -15.98 -19.25 -10.45
C LEU A 235 -15.53 -17.96 -9.77
N SER A 236 -14.31 -17.51 -10.07
CA SER A 236 -13.75 -16.28 -9.47
C SER A 236 -14.55 -15.03 -9.87
N GLU A 237 -15.04 -14.96 -11.11
CA GLU A 237 -15.89 -13.86 -11.59
C GLU A 237 -17.26 -13.84 -10.89
N VAL A 238 -17.85 -15.02 -10.67
CA VAL A 238 -19.11 -15.16 -9.91
C VAL A 238 -18.88 -14.73 -8.45
N MET A 239 -17.81 -15.18 -7.82
CA MET A 239 -17.45 -14.74 -6.46
C MET A 239 -17.28 -13.22 -6.38
N ASP A 240 -16.58 -12.61 -7.33
CA ASP A 240 -16.40 -11.15 -7.38
C ASP A 240 -17.75 -10.43 -7.52
N THR A 241 -18.67 -10.99 -8.30
CA THR A 241 -19.99 -10.41 -8.51
C THR A 241 -20.86 -10.47 -7.26
N ILE A 242 -20.85 -11.61 -6.57
CA ILE A 242 -21.55 -11.78 -5.29
C ILE A 242 -20.98 -10.82 -4.25
N ASN A 243 -19.65 -10.80 -4.08
CA ASN A 243 -18.96 -9.96 -3.12
C ASN A 243 -19.17 -8.45 -3.38
N ARG A 244 -19.35 -8.05 -4.64
CA ARG A 244 -19.67 -6.67 -4.99
C ARG A 244 -21.11 -6.28 -4.62
N ARG A 245 -22.08 -7.22 -4.78
CA ARG A 245 -23.51 -6.96 -4.53
C ARG A 245 -23.87 -7.07 -3.05
N MET A 246 -23.34 -8.09 -2.38
CA MET A 246 -23.76 -8.47 -1.02
C MET A 246 -22.76 -8.01 0.06
N GLY A 247 -21.63 -7.43 -0.35
CA GLY A 247 -20.57 -7.01 0.55
C GLY A 247 -19.30 -7.84 0.35
N ASN A 248 -18.14 -7.23 0.65
CA ASN A 248 -16.87 -7.92 0.52
C ASN A 248 -16.82 -9.14 1.46
N ASP A 249 -16.16 -10.20 0.98
CA ASP A 249 -15.92 -11.43 1.72
C ASP A 249 -17.20 -12.22 2.09
N THR A 250 -18.34 -11.96 1.42
CA THR A 250 -19.57 -12.77 1.54
C THR A 250 -19.34 -14.18 1.01
N MET A 251 -18.62 -14.31 -0.10
CA MET A 251 -18.21 -15.60 -0.66
C MET A 251 -16.69 -15.69 -0.68
N ILE A 252 -16.15 -16.67 0.03
CA ILE A 252 -14.72 -16.91 0.20
C ILE A 252 -14.36 -18.37 -0.07
N LEU A 253 -13.09 -18.66 -0.31
CA LEU A 253 -12.58 -20.04 -0.34
C LEU A 253 -12.48 -20.58 1.11
N GLY A 254 -12.68 -21.89 1.29
CA GLY A 254 -12.60 -22.51 2.61
C GLY A 254 -11.29 -22.26 3.37
N VAL A 255 -10.18 -22.08 2.68
CA VAL A 255 -8.87 -21.74 3.27
C VAL A 255 -8.80 -20.30 3.80
N GLN A 256 -9.74 -19.44 3.45
CA GLN A 256 -9.86 -18.06 3.93
C GLN A 256 -10.74 -17.93 5.19
N GLN A 257 -11.15 -19.04 5.80
CA GLN A 257 -12.01 -19.01 6.98
C GLN A 257 -11.40 -18.16 8.08
N PHE A 258 -12.22 -17.24 8.61
CA PHE A 258 -11.85 -16.40 9.75
C PHE A 258 -12.18 -17.13 11.06
N PRO A 259 -11.43 -16.86 12.13
CA PRO A 259 -11.80 -17.37 13.46
C PRO A 259 -13.18 -16.81 13.85
N LYS A 260 -13.88 -17.53 14.68
CA LYS A 260 -15.06 -16.99 15.35
C LYS A 260 -14.63 -16.04 16.45
N ASP A 261 -15.40 -14.99 16.68
CA ASP A 261 -15.23 -14.15 17.87
C ASP A 261 -15.45 -15.00 19.12
N GLU A 262 -14.49 -15.01 20.02
CA GLU A 262 -14.54 -15.80 21.26
C GLU A 262 -15.68 -15.36 22.19
N LYS A 263 -16.14 -14.09 22.07
CA LYS A 263 -17.19 -13.53 22.92
C LYS A 263 -18.60 -13.68 22.36
N THR A 264 -18.75 -13.49 21.04
CA THR A 264 -20.08 -13.53 20.39
C THR A 264 -20.36 -14.86 19.69
N GLY A 265 -19.34 -15.68 19.42
CA GLY A 265 -19.44 -16.90 18.63
C GLY A 265 -19.70 -16.64 17.14
N GLU A 266 -19.81 -15.39 16.72
CA GLU A 266 -20.03 -15.00 15.34
C GLU A 266 -18.76 -15.15 14.50
N GLN A 267 -18.94 -15.46 13.23
CA GLN A 267 -17.82 -15.56 12.29
C GLN A 267 -17.31 -14.17 11.98
N LEU A 268 -16.07 -13.87 12.39
CA LEU A 268 -15.39 -12.64 12.01
C LEU A 268 -15.17 -12.62 10.50
N ASN A 269 -15.27 -11.46 9.89
CA ASN A 269 -14.84 -11.25 8.51
C ASN A 269 -13.49 -10.51 8.48
N PHE A 270 -12.86 -10.42 7.30
CA PHE A 270 -11.55 -9.76 7.18
C PHE A 270 -11.54 -8.30 7.65
N ARG A 271 -12.68 -7.60 7.56
CA ARG A 271 -12.81 -6.23 8.01
C ARG A 271 -12.78 -6.12 9.54
N ASP A 272 -13.37 -7.10 10.23
CA ASP A 272 -13.47 -7.09 11.70
C ASP A 272 -12.12 -7.33 12.36
N LEU A 273 -11.19 -7.99 11.64
CA LEU A 273 -9.80 -8.18 12.08
C LEU A 273 -8.93 -6.92 11.91
N ILE A 274 -9.43 -5.87 11.25
CA ILE A 274 -8.70 -4.63 11.03
C ILE A 274 -9.30 -3.56 11.92
N LYS A 275 -8.51 -3.01 12.85
CA LYS A 275 -8.92 -1.83 13.60
C LYS A 275 -9.15 -0.65 12.67
N HIS A 276 -10.33 -0.06 12.75
CA HIS A 276 -10.75 1.09 11.94
C HIS A 276 -10.92 2.37 12.77
N ASP A 277 -10.36 2.43 13.97
CA ASP A 277 -10.55 3.49 14.95
C ASP A 277 -10.21 4.90 14.43
N HIS A 278 -9.34 4.97 13.43
CA HIS A 278 -8.90 6.23 12.82
C HIS A 278 -9.28 6.36 11.34
N ARG A 279 -10.24 5.57 10.88
CA ARG A 279 -10.74 5.69 9.51
C ARG A 279 -11.57 6.95 9.35
N SER A 280 -11.26 7.77 8.35
CA SER A 280 -12.13 8.86 7.97
C SER A 280 -13.46 8.33 7.42
N LYS A 281 -14.55 9.04 7.72
CA LYS A 281 -15.87 8.73 7.18
C LYS A 281 -15.89 8.83 5.65
N CYS A 282 -16.73 8.01 5.02
CA CYS A 282 -16.87 7.94 3.56
C CYS A 282 -17.95 8.91 3.05
N TYR A 283 -17.79 10.21 3.29
CA TYR A 283 -18.77 11.25 2.97
C TYR A 283 -19.23 11.28 1.50
N THR A 284 -18.45 10.74 0.58
CA THR A 284 -18.75 10.74 -0.86
C THR A 284 -19.41 9.45 -1.35
N THR A 285 -19.37 8.38 -0.55
CA THR A 285 -19.82 7.05 -0.95
C THR A 285 -20.86 6.44 0.00
N ASP A 286 -21.02 7.00 1.19
CA ASP A 286 -22.02 6.57 2.17
C ASP A 286 -22.82 7.80 2.63
N ILE A 287 -24.10 7.83 2.23
CA ILE A 287 -25.02 8.93 2.51
C ILE A 287 -25.33 9.07 4.01
N ASN A 288 -25.24 7.96 4.76
CA ASN A 288 -25.49 7.95 6.21
C ASN A 288 -24.33 8.57 7.02
N GLU A 289 -23.17 8.72 6.39
CA GLU A 289 -22.02 9.34 7.01
C GLU A 289 -21.89 10.85 6.68
N LEU A 290 -22.82 11.41 5.90
CA LEU A 290 -22.86 12.86 5.63
C LEU A 290 -23.05 13.63 6.94
N LYS A 291 -22.31 14.73 7.08
CA LYS A 291 -22.51 15.68 8.18
C LYS A 291 -23.78 16.45 7.95
N GLU A 292 -24.70 16.43 8.91
CA GLU A 292 -25.79 17.38 8.94
C GLU A 292 -25.23 18.80 9.15
N VAL A 293 -25.54 19.68 8.23
CA VAL A 293 -25.26 21.12 8.38
C VAL A 293 -26.37 21.70 9.25
N LYS A 294 -26.03 22.04 10.48
CA LYS A 294 -26.92 22.79 11.37
C LYS A 294 -26.79 24.26 11.10
#